data_098ea064785ef7ef9e02156dc495aaeb
#
_entry.id   098ea064785ef7ef9e02156dc495aaeb
#
_cell.length_a   1.000
_cell.length_b   1.000
_cell.length_c   1.000
_cell.angle_alpha   90.00
_cell.angle_beta   90.00
_cell.angle_gamma   90.00
#
_symmetry.space_group_name_H-M   'P 1'
#
loop_
_entity.id
_entity.type
_entity.pdbx_description
1 polymer ?
#
loop_
_entity_poly.entity_id
_entity_poly.type
_entity_poly.pdbx_seq_one_letter_code
_entity_poly.pdbx_strand_id
1 'polypeptide(L)'
;LGTPEINAHLLQFDTTHGRFGVPVSVEGSTLSVGGDRIAVFAERDPEQLPWAQLGIDVVFECTGLFTSRAKAAAHLRAGARKVLISAPSSDADATIVYGVNEGVLTNDAVIVSNASCTTNCLAPIVAPLHGALGLENGLMTTIHAFTNDQSLSDVYHTDPYRARSATQSMIPTKTGAAAAIGLAVRVPTINVSLVDLTFTASRDTSVGEVNKILSDAALADQCGVLACNTQPLVSSDFNHNSYSSNFDANHTRVNGRLVKVLSW
;
A
#
# COMPACT_ATOMS: atom_id res chain seq x y z
N LEU A 1 -11.50 -7.63 17.90
CA LEU A 1 -11.45 -8.93 17.21
C LEU A 1 -12.88 -9.38 16.91
N GLY A 2 -13.13 -9.73 15.66
CA GLY A 2 -14.44 -10.20 15.21
C GLY A 2 -14.66 -11.69 15.52
N THR A 3 -15.94 -12.11 15.56
CA THR A 3 -16.26 -13.55 15.59
C THR A 3 -16.03 -14.18 14.22
N PRO A 4 -15.92 -15.52 14.13
CA PRO A 4 -15.81 -16.21 12.85
C PRO A 4 -16.94 -15.87 11.88
N GLU A 5 -18.19 -15.71 12.39
CA GLU A 5 -19.37 -15.36 11.58
C GLU A 5 -19.24 -13.96 10.95
N ILE A 6 -18.78 -12.97 11.72
CA ILE A 6 -18.52 -11.62 11.19
C ILE A 6 -17.38 -11.63 10.18
N ASN A 7 -16.30 -12.38 10.42
CA ASN A 7 -15.22 -12.53 9.47
C ASN A 7 -15.69 -13.17 8.17
N ALA A 8 -16.52 -14.24 8.26
CA ALA A 8 -17.11 -14.88 7.09
C ALA A 8 -18.01 -13.92 6.30
N HIS A 9 -18.85 -13.14 7.02
CA HIS A 9 -19.74 -12.17 6.39
C HIS A 9 -18.98 -11.09 5.63
N LEU A 10 -17.95 -10.48 6.27
CA LEU A 10 -17.14 -9.44 5.66
C LEU A 10 -16.22 -9.96 4.54
N LEU A 11 -15.82 -11.22 4.59
CA LEU A 11 -15.13 -11.85 3.47
C LEU A 11 -16.05 -12.13 2.29
N GLN A 12 -17.32 -12.52 2.56
CA GLN A 12 -18.29 -12.82 1.51
C GLN A 12 -18.85 -11.56 0.84
N PHE A 13 -18.95 -10.43 1.58
CA PHE A 13 -19.57 -9.20 1.12
C PHE A 13 -18.68 -8.00 1.45
N ASP A 14 -18.26 -7.28 0.42
CA ASP A 14 -17.43 -6.07 0.53
C ASP A 14 -18.08 -4.92 -0.24
N THR A 15 -18.11 -3.72 0.34
CA THR A 15 -18.73 -2.54 -0.28
C THR A 15 -17.97 -2.09 -1.54
N THR A 16 -16.65 -2.22 -1.53
CA THR A 16 -15.78 -1.78 -2.62
C THR A 16 -15.63 -2.85 -3.70
N HIS A 17 -15.47 -4.12 -3.26
CA HIS A 17 -15.14 -5.25 -4.14
C HIS A 17 -16.34 -6.12 -4.50
N GLY A 18 -17.48 -5.89 -3.84
CA GLY A 18 -18.71 -6.63 -4.10
C GLY A 18 -18.75 -8.00 -3.40
N ARG A 19 -19.49 -8.93 -3.98
CA ARG A 19 -19.63 -10.27 -3.44
C ARG A 19 -18.47 -11.15 -3.88
N PHE A 20 -17.79 -11.79 -2.89
CA PHE A 20 -16.74 -12.75 -3.17
C PHE A 20 -17.25 -13.97 -3.95
N GLY A 21 -16.51 -14.36 -4.99
CA GLY A 21 -16.98 -15.33 -5.98
C GLY A 21 -17.05 -16.79 -5.51
N VAL A 22 -16.50 -17.09 -4.34
CA VAL A 22 -16.55 -18.44 -3.75
C VAL A 22 -17.35 -18.46 -2.45
N PRO A 23 -18.03 -19.59 -2.12
CA PRO A 23 -18.76 -19.71 -0.87
C PRO A 23 -17.86 -19.62 0.36
N VAL A 24 -18.31 -18.89 1.36
CA VAL A 24 -17.67 -18.80 2.67
C VAL A 24 -18.66 -19.32 3.72
N SER A 25 -18.22 -20.25 4.56
CA SER A 25 -19.01 -20.78 5.66
C SER A 25 -18.18 -20.89 6.95
N VAL A 26 -18.86 -21.11 8.07
CA VAL A 26 -18.25 -21.21 9.41
C VAL A 26 -18.57 -22.59 9.99
N GLU A 27 -17.57 -23.25 10.55
CA GLU A 27 -17.69 -24.47 11.33
C GLU A 27 -16.92 -24.30 12.65
N GLY A 28 -17.61 -23.90 13.72
CA GLY A 28 -16.99 -23.58 15.00
C GLY A 28 -16.03 -22.38 14.87
N SER A 29 -14.75 -22.57 15.14
CA SER A 29 -13.68 -21.56 14.99
C SER A 29 -12.94 -21.64 13.65
N THR A 30 -13.52 -22.27 12.64
CA THR A 30 -12.90 -22.48 11.33
C THR A 30 -13.76 -21.83 10.25
N LEU A 31 -13.12 -21.04 9.36
CA LEU A 31 -13.73 -20.63 8.09
C LEU A 31 -13.45 -21.69 7.04
N SER A 32 -14.46 -21.98 6.22
CA SER A 32 -14.28 -22.75 4.97
C SER A 32 -14.47 -21.79 3.80
N VAL A 33 -13.47 -21.67 2.95
CA VAL A 33 -13.42 -20.75 1.81
C VAL A 33 -13.06 -21.52 0.56
N GLY A 34 -14.02 -21.76 -0.33
CA GLY A 34 -13.77 -22.54 -1.55
C GLY A 34 -13.27 -23.97 -1.32
N GLY A 35 -13.48 -24.53 -0.12
CA GLY A 35 -12.97 -25.83 0.30
C GLY A 35 -11.74 -25.79 1.22
N ASP A 36 -11.02 -24.69 1.25
CA ASP A 36 -9.91 -24.49 2.18
C ASP A 36 -10.41 -24.21 3.59
N ARG A 37 -9.74 -24.80 4.58
CA ARG A 37 -10.06 -24.65 6.01
C ARG A 37 -9.08 -23.70 6.69
N ILE A 38 -9.58 -22.60 7.24
CA ILE A 38 -8.80 -21.53 7.87
C ILE A 38 -9.18 -21.46 9.36
N ALA A 39 -8.25 -21.77 10.24
CA ALA A 39 -8.43 -21.61 11.68
C ALA A 39 -8.49 -20.12 12.06
N VAL A 40 -9.47 -19.75 12.88
CA VAL A 40 -9.66 -18.37 13.36
C VAL A 40 -9.38 -18.28 14.85
N PHE A 41 -8.51 -17.36 15.23
CA PHE A 41 -8.15 -17.09 16.62
C PHE A 41 -8.59 -15.68 16.99
N ALA A 42 -9.09 -15.50 18.22
CA ALA A 42 -9.51 -14.20 18.74
C ALA A 42 -8.60 -13.79 19.92
N GLU A 43 -7.27 -13.81 19.67
CA GLU A 43 -6.24 -13.50 20.68
C GLU A 43 -5.69 -12.09 20.41
N ARG A 44 -5.58 -11.29 21.50
CA ARG A 44 -5.05 -9.91 21.42
C ARG A 44 -3.54 -9.84 21.60
N ASP A 45 -2.98 -10.78 22.35
CA ASP A 45 -1.56 -10.88 22.56
C ASP A 45 -0.94 -11.83 21.55
N PRO A 46 -0.15 -11.35 20.57
CA PRO A 46 0.45 -12.20 19.56
C PRO A 46 1.34 -13.32 20.11
N GLU A 47 1.88 -13.15 21.33
CA GLU A 47 2.70 -14.19 21.96
C GLU A 47 1.90 -15.43 22.39
N GLN A 48 0.58 -15.31 22.53
CA GLN A 48 -0.31 -16.41 22.89
C GLN A 48 -0.87 -17.15 21.65
N LEU A 49 -0.56 -16.69 20.46
CA LEU A 49 -0.99 -17.36 19.20
C LEU A 49 -0.20 -18.65 18.97
N PRO A 50 -0.84 -19.73 18.50
CA PRO A 50 -0.22 -21.07 18.44
C PRO A 50 0.68 -21.27 17.19
N TRP A 51 1.50 -20.28 16.85
CA TRP A 51 2.32 -20.30 15.63
C TRP A 51 3.29 -21.47 15.57
N ALA A 52 3.94 -21.80 16.71
CA ALA A 52 4.82 -22.96 16.81
C ALA A 52 4.08 -24.28 16.57
N GLN A 53 2.87 -24.44 17.13
CA GLN A 53 2.07 -25.67 17.01
C GLN A 53 1.55 -25.86 15.59
N LEU A 54 1.25 -24.77 14.89
CA LEU A 54 0.75 -24.75 13.53
C LEU A 54 1.87 -24.75 12.48
N GLY A 55 3.14 -24.64 12.89
CA GLY A 55 4.28 -24.62 11.98
C GLY A 55 4.29 -23.40 11.05
N ILE A 56 3.87 -22.22 11.54
CA ILE A 56 3.73 -21.04 10.71
C ILE A 56 5.10 -20.52 10.26
N ASP A 57 5.30 -20.44 8.96
CA ASP A 57 6.52 -19.89 8.36
C ASP A 57 6.51 -18.35 8.34
N VAL A 58 5.40 -17.74 7.92
CA VAL A 58 5.28 -16.29 7.76
C VAL A 58 3.99 -15.77 8.37
N VAL A 59 4.09 -14.72 9.17
CA VAL A 59 2.94 -13.96 9.66
C VAL A 59 2.85 -12.65 8.87
N PHE A 60 1.69 -12.39 8.29
CA PHE A 60 1.34 -11.07 7.76
C PHE A 60 0.74 -10.23 8.88
N GLU A 61 1.51 -9.24 9.39
CA GLU A 61 1.04 -8.30 10.39
C GLU A 61 0.28 -7.16 9.72
N CYS A 62 -1.04 -7.27 9.70
CA CYS A 62 -1.94 -6.35 9.00
C CYS A 62 -2.81 -5.51 9.95
N THR A 63 -2.54 -5.53 11.26
CA THR A 63 -3.37 -4.81 12.27
C THR A 63 -3.04 -3.32 12.36
N GLY A 64 -1.84 -2.91 11.94
CA GLY A 64 -1.31 -1.57 12.13
C GLY A 64 -0.87 -1.26 13.57
N LEU A 65 -0.96 -2.22 14.50
CA LEU A 65 -0.63 -2.05 15.92
C LEU A 65 0.80 -2.48 16.26
N PHE A 66 1.32 -3.48 15.55
CA PHE A 66 2.63 -4.11 15.81
C PHE A 66 3.64 -3.75 14.71
N THR A 67 3.75 -2.46 14.41
CA THR A 67 4.55 -1.96 13.28
C THR A 67 6.03 -1.73 13.60
N SER A 68 6.42 -1.67 14.88
CA SER A 68 7.83 -1.62 15.28
C SER A 68 8.43 -3.02 15.40
N ARG A 69 9.75 -3.13 15.19
CA ARG A 69 10.49 -4.40 15.33
C ARG A 69 10.21 -5.08 16.67
N ALA A 70 10.27 -4.32 17.78
CA ALA A 70 10.06 -4.85 19.11
C ALA A 70 8.65 -5.46 19.28
N LYS A 71 7.62 -4.81 18.75
CA LYS A 71 6.23 -5.30 18.79
C LYS A 71 6.01 -6.49 17.86
N ALA A 72 6.48 -6.41 16.61
CA ALA A 72 6.34 -7.48 15.64
C ALA A 72 7.05 -8.77 16.07
N ALA A 73 8.14 -8.66 16.83
CA ALA A 73 8.87 -9.80 17.40
C ALA A 73 8.02 -10.68 18.32
N ALA A 74 6.85 -10.23 18.79
CA ALA A 74 5.90 -11.05 19.53
C ALA A 74 5.47 -12.30 18.73
N HIS A 75 5.26 -12.16 17.42
CA HIS A 75 4.93 -13.28 16.56
C HIS A 75 6.08 -14.28 16.40
N LEU A 76 7.35 -13.80 16.42
CA LEU A 76 8.52 -14.68 16.41
C LEU A 76 8.62 -15.47 17.72
N ARG A 77 8.33 -14.82 18.88
CA ARG A 77 8.29 -15.49 20.17
C ARG A 77 7.19 -16.54 20.27
N ALA A 78 6.07 -16.33 19.57
CA ALA A 78 5.01 -17.32 19.42
C ALA A 78 5.36 -18.47 18.49
N GLY A 79 6.48 -18.40 17.75
CA GLY A 79 7.03 -19.47 16.93
C GLY A 79 6.93 -19.31 15.43
N ALA A 80 6.50 -18.14 14.92
CA ALA A 80 6.60 -17.82 13.50
C ALA A 80 8.08 -17.66 13.10
N ARG A 81 8.43 -18.02 11.87
CA ARG A 81 9.82 -17.88 11.37
C ARG A 81 10.10 -16.46 10.87
N LYS A 82 9.12 -15.83 10.25
CA LYS A 82 9.24 -14.46 9.70
C LYS A 82 7.95 -13.68 9.93
N VAL A 83 8.09 -12.34 9.96
CA VAL A 83 6.96 -11.41 10.02
C VAL A 83 7.07 -10.40 8.87
N LEU A 84 6.02 -10.28 8.09
CA LEU A 84 5.86 -9.23 7.07
C LEU A 84 4.84 -8.19 7.56
N ILE A 85 5.31 -6.98 7.82
CA ILE A 85 4.48 -5.86 8.29
C ILE A 85 3.90 -5.15 7.08
N SER A 86 2.57 -5.08 6.97
CA SER A 86 1.84 -4.40 5.88
C SER A 86 1.75 -2.87 6.09
N ALA A 87 2.77 -2.27 6.72
CA ALA A 87 2.83 -0.85 7.04
C ALA A 87 4.29 -0.39 7.10
N PRO A 88 4.58 0.93 7.04
CA PRO A 88 5.91 1.46 7.27
C PRO A 88 6.42 1.07 8.66
N SER A 89 7.69 0.69 8.73
CA SER A 89 8.41 0.43 9.97
C SER A 89 9.76 1.13 9.92
N SER A 90 10.12 1.85 10.99
CA SER A 90 11.38 2.59 11.07
C SER A 90 12.56 1.72 11.50
N ASP A 91 12.29 0.52 12.01
CA ASP A 91 13.27 -0.35 12.66
C ASP A 91 13.13 -1.83 12.26
N ALA A 92 12.42 -2.13 11.15
CA ALA A 92 12.41 -3.45 10.53
C ALA A 92 13.80 -3.80 9.98
N ASP A 93 14.08 -5.09 9.82
CA ASP A 93 15.36 -5.58 9.26
C ASP A 93 15.54 -5.13 7.80
N ALA A 94 14.43 -5.02 7.06
CA ALA A 94 14.40 -4.45 5.71
C ALA A 94 13.03 -3.81 5.44
N THR A 95 13.04 -2.77 4.57
CA THR A 95 11.82 -2.21 3.98
C THR A 95 11.86 -2.48 2.48
N ILE A 96 10.85 -3.18 1.99
CA ILE A 96 10.80 -3.67 0.61
C ILE A 96 9.64 -3.03 -0.14
N VAL A 97 9.93 -2.60 -1.35
CA VAL A 97 8.97 -2.33 -2.42
C VAL A 97 9.20 -3.39 -3.49
N TYR A 98 8.27 -4.32 -3.62
CA TYR A 98 8.38 -5.43 -4.56
C TYR A 98 8.49 -4.91 -6.01
N GLY A 99 9.37 -5.52 -6.79
CA GLY A 99 9.70 -5.09 -8.14
C GLY A 99 10.66 -3.90 -8.22
N VAL A 100 11.13 -3.37 -7.07
CA VAL A 100 12.07 -2.23 -7.03
C VAL A 100 13.34 -2.56 -6.26
N ASN A 101 13.23 -3.15 -5.06
CA ASN A 101 14.38 -3.37 -4.20
C ASN A 101 14.37 -4.71 -3.43
N GLU A 102 13.57 -5.69 -3.82
CA GLU A 102 13.52 -7.01 -3.17
C GLU A 102 14.89 -7.70 -3.11
N GLY A 103 15.80 -7.36 -4.01
CA GLY A 103 17.16 -7.89 -4.02
C GLY A 103 18.00 -7.55 -2.78
N VAL A 104 17.56 -6.62 -1.92
CA VAL A 104 18.23 -6.32 -0.65
C VAL A 104 17.86 -7.30 0.48
N LEU A 105 16.86 -8.18 0.27
CA LEU A 105 16.47 -9.17 1.26
C LEU A 105 17.59 -10.20 1.47
N THR A 106 17.89 -10.42 2.74
CA THR A 106 18.82 -11.48 3.17
C THR A 106 18.06 -12.56 3.93
N ASN A 107 18.66 -13.73 4.08
CA ASN A 107 18.06 -14.82 4.88
C ASN A 107 17.87 -14.44 6.36
N ASP A 108 18.69 -13.51 6.86
CA ASP A 108 18.68 -13.05 8.25
C ASP A 108 17.60 -12.00 8.52
N ALA A 109 17.01 -11.42 7.47
CA ALA A 109 15.87 -10.53 7.62
C ALA A 109 14.62 -11.32 8.04
N VAL A 110 14.22 -11.19 9.29
CA VAL A 110 13.08 -11.93 9.87
C VAL A 110 11.86 -11.06 10.11
N ILE A 111 12.04 -9.75 10.24
CA ILE A 111 10.95 -8.75 10.33
C ILE A 111 11.13 -7.78 9.18
N VAL A 112 10.22 -7.85 8.21
CA VAL A 112 10.28 -7.09 6.96
C VAL A 112 9.07 -6.16 6.86
N SER A 113 9.28 -4.90 6.47
CA SER A 113 8.20 -3.97 6.17
C SER A 113 7.95 -3.94 4.65
N ASN A 114 6.67 -3.97 4.25
CA ASN A 114 6.25 -3.75 2.86
C ASN A 114 6.01 -2.26 2.55
N ALA A 115 6.61 -1.35 3.32
CA ALA A 115 6.47 0.10 3.17
C ALA A 115 5.00 0.58 3.28
N SER A 116 4.65 1.66 2.58
CA SER A 116 3.28 2.19 2.52
C SER A 116 2.67 2.01 1.13
N CYS A 117 1.34 2.10 1.04
CA CYS A 117 0.62 2.13 -0.25
C CYS A 117 1.16 3.21 -1.18
N THR A 118 1.35 4.44 -0.67
CA THR A 118 1.93 5.55 -1.44
C THR A 118 3.35 5.23 -1.93
N THR A 119 4.18 4.60 -1.10
CA THR A 119 5.55 4.21 -1.50
C THR A 119 5.53 3.14 -2.58
N ASN A 120 4.62 2.16 -2.49
CA ASN A 120 4.48 1.11 -3.50
C ASN A 120 3.97 1.65 -4.85
N CYS A 121 3.20 2.74 -4.87
CA CYS A 121 2.83 3.43 -6.10
C CYS A 121 3.98 4.31 -6.62
N LEU A 122 4.69 5.04 -5.73
CA LEU A 122 5.70 6.03 -6.12
C LEU A 122 7.01 5.40 -6.62
N ALA A 123 7.53 4.38 -5.93
CA ALA A 123 8.86 3.84 -6.21
C ALA A 123 8.99 3.22 -7.61
N PRO A 124 8.00 2.48 -8.16
CA PRO A 124 8.07 1.94 -9.51
C PRO A 124 8.17 2.99 -10.61
N ILE A 125 7.66 4.22 -10.42
CA ILE A 125 7.82 5.32 -11.38
C ILE A 125 9.11 6.13 -11.11
N VAL A 126 9.52 6.27 -9.86
CA VAL A 126 10.73 7.04 -9.51
C VAL A 126 12.00 6.31 -9.94
N ALA A 127 12.08 5.00 -9.77
CA ALA A 127 13.28 4.23 -10.06
C ALA A 127 13.74 4.38 -11.53
N PRO A 128 12.89 4.12 -12.55
CA PRO A 128 13.28 4.29 -13.95
C PRO A 128 13.51 5.76 -14.34
N LEU A 129 12.73 6.71 -13.79
CA LEU A 129 12.94 8.13 -14.05
C LEU A 129 14.26 8.63 -13.48
N HIS A 130 14.61 8.21 -12.26
CA HIS A 130 15.89 8.56 -11.65
C HIS A 130 17.06 7.98 -12.43
N GLY A 131 16.95 6.72 -12.84
CA GLY A 131 17.99 6.07 -13.64
C GLY A 131 18.27 6.75 -15.00
N ALA A 132 17.21 7.27 -15.65
CA ALA A 132 17.32 7.86 -16.97
C ALA A 132 17.56 9.38 -16.97
N LEU A 133 16.97 10.11 -16.04
CA LEU A 133 16.94 11.58 -16.02
C LEU A 133 17.70 12.19 -14.83
N GLY A 134 17.95 11.42 -13.78
CA GLY A 134 18.49 11.92 -12.52
C GLY A 134 17.49 12.87 -11.83
N LEU A 135 16.87 12.45 -10.73
CA LEU A 135 16.04 13.32 -9.91
C LEU A 135 16.90 14.09 -8.90
N GLU A 136 16.96 15.41 -9.02
CA GLU A 136 17.72 16.27 -8.10
C GLU A 136 16.92 16.61 -6.83
N ASN A 137 15.66 16.99 -7.01
CA ASN A 137 14.71 17.30 -5.96
C ASN A 137 13.28 17.15 -6.46
N GLY A 138 12.32 17.08 -5.55
CA GLY A 138 10.92 16.96 -5.93
C GLY A 138 9.98 17.07 -4.73
N LEU A 139 8.70 17.24 -5.04
CA LEU A 139 7.60 17.21 -4.09
C LEU A 139 6.55 16.21 -4.57
N MET A 140 5.95 15.51 -3.63
CA MET A 140 4.89 14.55 -3.91
C MET A 140 3.64 14.89 -3.12
N THR A 141 2.50 14.88 -3.79
CA THR A 141 1.19 14.92 -3.14
C THR A 141 0.42 13.65 -3.47
N THR A 142 -0.09 12.97 -2.46
CA THR A 142 -1.07 11.91 -2.70
C THR A 142 -2.48 12.44 -2.45
N ILE A 143 -3.32 12.36 -3.49
CA ILE A 143 -4.77 12.53 -3.39
C ILE A 143 -5.30 11.16 -2.99
N HIS A 144 -5.59 11.01 -1.70
CA HIS A 144 -5.68 9.70 -1.10
C HIS A 144 -7.12 9.37 -0.69
N ALA A 145 -7.59 8.20 -1.10
CA ALA A 145 -8.83 7.63 -0.58
C ALA A 145 -8.81 7.61 0.95
N PHE A 146 -9.96 7.83 1.60
CA PHE A 146 -10.04 7.75 3.06
C PHE A 146 -9.79 6.31 3.54
N THR A 147 -9.31 6.16 4.75
CA THR A 147 -9.00 4.87 5.39
C THR A 147 -9.63 4.79 6.77
N ASN A 148 -9.62 3.61 7.38
CA ASN A 148 -10.29 3.34 8.67
C ASN A 148 -9.69 4.11 9.86
N ASP A 149 -8.59 4.83 9.70
CA ASP A 149 -8.07 5.76 10.69
C ASP A 149 -8.82 7.10 10.74
N GLN A 150 -9.80 7.27 9.85
CA GLN A 150 -10.65 8.45 9.73
C GLN A 150 -12.11 8.10 10.05
N SER A 151 -12.79 9.04 10.72
CA SER A 151 -14.18 8.85 11.12
C SER A 151 -15.16 9.35 10.05
N LEU A 152 -16.36 8.75 10.01
CA LEU A 152 -17.42 9.16 9.08
C LEU A 152 -17.96 10.56 9.39
N SER A 153 -18.01 10.94 10.67
CA SER A 153 -18.44 12.26 11.16
C SER A 153 -17.40 12.84 12.09
N ASP A 154 -17.56 14.12 12.46
CA ASP A 154 -16.66 14.81 13.39
C ASP A 154 -16.59 14.07 14.74
N VAL A 155 -15.37 13.84 15.23
CA VAL A 155 -15.07 13.07 16.44
C VAL A 155 -13.83 13.63 17.16
N TYR A 156 -13.70 13.36 18.46
CA TYR A 156 -12.46 13.70 19.19
C TYR A 156 -11.25 12.93 18.61
N HIS A 157 -10.24 13.68 18.21
CA HIS A 157 -8.99 13.14 17.71
C HIS A 157 -7.83 14.06 18.11
N THR A 158 -6.62 13.51 18.35
CA THR A 158 -5.43 14.30 18.70
C THR A 158 -4.93 15.19 17.55
N ASP A 159 -5.19 14.79 16.29
CA ASP A 159 -4.98 15.60 15.11
C ASP A 159 -6.30 16.29 14.73
N PRO A 160 -6.40 17.64 14.81
CA PRO A 160 -7.61 18.37 14.48
C PRO A 160 -8.11 18.19 13.04
N TYR A 161 -7.20 17.93 12.09
CA TYR A 161 -7.59 17.64 10.72
C TYR A 161 -8.32 16.29 10.61
N ARG A 162 -7.81 15.25 11.29
CA ARG A 162 -8.42 13.92 11.31
C ARG A 162 -9.66 13.82 12.20
N ALA A 163 -9.91 14.83 13.03
CA ALA A 163 -11.15 14.96 13.80
C ALA A 163 -12.39 15.21 12.92
N ARG A 164 -12.20 15.58 11.66
CA ARG A 164 -13.28 15.98 10.75
C ARG A 164 -13.74 14.82 9.87
N SER A 165 -14.99 14.93 9.41
CA SER A 165 -15.66 13.93 8.58
C SER A 165 -14.86 13.57 7.32
N ALA A 166 -14.51 12.30 7.16
CA ALA A 166 -13.80 11.77 6.01
C ALA A 166 -14.66 11.73 4.74
N THR A 167 -15.97 11.65 4.89
CA THR A 167 -16.92 11.47 3.77
C THR A 167 -17.35 12.77 3.12
N GLN A 168 -17.06 13.93 3.75
CA GLN A 168 -17.49 15.25 3.28
C GLN A 168 -16.37 16.29 3.19
N SER A 169 -15.15 15.93 3.57
CA SER A 169 -14.04 16.88 3.67
C SER A 169 -12.81 16.41 2.89
N MET A 170 -12.10 17.35 2.28
CA MET A 170 -10.72 17.15 1.86
C MET A 170 -9.81 17.47 3.05
N ILE A 171 -9.00 16.51 3.49
CA ILE A 171 -8.25 16.59 4.73
C ILE A 171 -6.75 16.54 4.44
N PRO A 172 -6.02 17.68 4.56
CA PRO A 172 -4.57 17.66 4.47
C PRO A 172 -3.99 16.96 5.69
N THR A 173 -3.07 16.03 5.46
CA THR A 173 -2.44 15.25 6.54
C THR A 173 -1.04 14.79 6.12
N LYS A 174 -0.31 14.20 7.04
CA LYS A 174 0.99 13.61 6.74
C LYS A 174 0.82 12.25 6.04
N THR A 175 1.78 11.91 5.18
CA THR A 175 1.93 10.57 4.65
C THR A 175 3.17 9.90 5.27
N GLY A 176 3.10 8.59 5.50
CA GLY A 176 4.25 7.79 5.92
C GLY A 176 5.30 7.62 4.83
N ALA A 177 4.95 7.89 3.57
CA ALA A 177 5.88 7.89 2.45
C ALA A 177 6.60 9.24 2.40
N ALA A 178 7.93 9.22 2.49
CA ALA A 178 8.77 10.40 2.32
C ALA A 178 8.34 11.61 3.17
N ALA A 179 8.36 11.47 4.49
CA ALA A 179 7.85 12.46 5.46
C ALA A 179 8.39 13.89 5.27
N ALA A 180 9.53 14.07 4.59
CA ALA A 180 10.14 15.36 4.33
C ALA A 180 9.63 16.04 3.04
N ILE A 181 9.11 15.29 2.06
CA ILE A 181 8.74 15.77 0.73
C ILE A 181 7.31 15.44 0.32
N GLY A 182 6.57 14.73 1.16
CA GLY A 182 5.24 14.21 0.85
C GLY A 182 4.12 14.87 1.64
N LEU A 183 3.06 15.27 0.93
CA LEU A 183 1.78 15.70 1.49
C LEU A 183 0.71 14.68 1.13
N ALA A 184 -0.20 14.36 2.06
CA ALA A 184 -1.41 13.62 1.76
C ALA A 184 -2.62 14.54 1.86
N VAL A 185 -3.51 14.47 0.87
CA VAL A 185 -4.84 15.07 0.93
C VAL A 185 -5.84 13.93 0.87
N ARG A 186 -6.49 13.63 2.00
CA ARG A 186 -7.58 12.65 2.03
C ARG A 186 -8.80 13.24 1.37
N VAL A 187 -9.46 12.46 0.53
CA VAL A 187 -10.64 12.87 -0.23
C VAL A 187 -11.81 11.90 0.02
N PRO A 188 -13.07 12.33 -0.18
CA PRO A 188 -14.25 11.49 -0.03
C PRO A 188 -14.39 10.43 -1.14
N THR A 189 -13.36 9.61 -1.31
CA THR A 189 -13.28 8.53 -2.29
C THR A 189 -12.90 7.26 -1.53
N ILE A 190 -13.62 6.17 -1.77
CA ILE A 190 -13.41 4.91 -1.05
C ILE A 190 -12.18 4.15 -1.60
N ASN A 191 -11.92 4.25 -2.91
CA ASN A 191 -10.83 3.63 -3.67
C ASN A 191 -10.79 4.29 -5.07
N VAL A 192 -9.71 4.50 -5.72
CA VAL A 192 -8.29 4.31 -5.60
C VAL A 192 -7.63 5.67 -5.30
N SER A 193 -6.37 5.68 -4.81
CA SER A 193 -5.59 6.91 -4.56
C SER A 193 -4.75 7.29 -5.78
N LEU A 194 -4.38 8.59 -5.86
CA LEU A 194 -3.52 9.13 -6.90
C LEU A 194 -2.25 9.74 -6.30
N VAL A 195 -1.10 9.44 -6.86
CA VAL A 195 0.18 10.09 -6.56
C VAL A 195 0.46 11.14 -7.64
N ASP A 196 0.72 12.36 -7.21
CA ASP A 196 1.17 13.50 -8.01
C ASP A 196 2.62 13.80 -7.64
N LEU A 197 3.55 13.45 -8.52
CA LEU A 197 4.98 13.71 -8.36
C LEU A 197 5.41 14.85 -9.27
N THR A 198 5.98 15.90 -8.69
CA THR A 198 6.67 16.98 -9.41
C THR A 198 8.14 16.98 -9.01
N PHE A 199 9.06 16.93 -9.98
CA PHE A 199 10.49 16.88 -9.71
C PHE A 199 11.31 17.68 -10.73
N THR A 200 12.54 18.01 -10.36
CA THR A 200 13.56 18.60 -11.24
C THR A 200 14.52 17.50 -11.69
N ALA A 201 14.58 17.28 -13.01
CA ALA A 201 15.55 16.39 -13.63
C ALA A 201 16.95 17.03 -13.71
N SER A 202 18.01 16.24 -13.83
CA SER A 202 19.39 16.74 -13.98
C SER A 202 19.67 17.39 -15.34
N ARG A 203 18.79 17.14 -16.32
CA ARG A 203 18.84 17.71 -17.69
C ARG A 203 17.47 18.00 -18.21
N ASP A 204 17.40 18.78 -19.30
CA ASP A 204 16.16 18.99 -20.03
C ASP A 204 15.62 17.67 -20.59
N THR A 205 14.30 17.58 -20.62
CA THR A 205 13.56 16.42 -21.13
C THR A 205 12.29 16.85 -21.86
N SER A 206 11.49 15.89 -22.30
CA SER A 206 10.22 16.11 -22.97
C SER A 206 9.14 15.15 -22.47
N VAL A 207 7.86 15.51 -22.71
CA VAL A 207 6.72 14.62 -22.40
C VAL A 207 6.89 13.26 -23.10
N GLY A 208 7.32 13.26 -24.36
CA GLY A 208 7.53 12.03 -25.12
C GLY A 208 8.62 11.15 -24.51
N GLU A 209 9.72 11.75 -24.06
CA GLU A 209 10.81 11.00 -23.42
C GLU A 209 10.39 10.43 -22.06
N VAL A 210 9.74 11.21 -21.19
CA VAL A 210 9.24 10.75 -19.89
C VAL A 210 8.25 9.60 -20.07
N ASN A 211 7.27 9.75 -20.97
CA ASN A 211 6.30 8.71 -21.27
C ASN A 211 6.97 7.44 -21.80
N LYS A 212 7.96 7.59 -22.68
CA LYS A 212 8.71 6.45 -23.22
C LYS A 212 9.48 5.71 -22.12
N ILE A 213 10.17 6.40 -21.23
CA ILE A 213 10.91 5.79 -20.10
C ILE A 213 9.97 4.92 -19.27
N LEU A 214 8.81 5.46 -18.89
CA LEU A 214 7.87 4.74 -18.03
C LEU A 214 7.11 3.64 -18.76
N SER A 215 6.78 3.84 -20.05
CA SER A 215 6.18 2.78 -20.87
C SER A 215 7.14 1.62 -21.11
N ASP A 216 8.41 1.90 -21.40
CA ASP A 216 9.43 0.87 -21.58
C ASP A 216 9.67 0.11 -20.26
N ALA A 217 9.68 0.82 -19.12
CA ALA A 217 9.79 0.19 -17.80
C ALA A 217 8.59 -0.72 -17.49
N ALA A 218 7.36 -0.28 -17.80
CA ALA A 218 6.16 -1.08 -17.61
C ALA A 218 6.16 -2.34 -18.51
N LEU A 219 6.64 -2.23 -19.76
CA LEU A 219 6.76 -3.38 -20.67
C LEU A 219 7.83 -4.38 -20.23
N ALA A 220 8.90 -3.89 -19.60
CA ALA A 220 9.98 -4.73 -19.09
C ALA A 220 9.69 -5.32 -17.70
N ASP A 221 8.65 -4.85 -17.03
CA ASP A 221 8.29 -5.27 -15.67
C ASP A 221 7.80 -6.72 -15.64
N GLN A 222 8.62 -7.60 -15.11
CA GLN A 222 8.30 -9.02 -14.92
C GLN A 222 7.57 -9.30 -13.61
N CYS A 223 7.53 -8.33 -12.70
CA CYS A 223 6.90 -8.45 -11.40
C CYS A 223 5.41 -8.09 -11.42
N GLY A 224 4.94 -7.42 -12.47
CA GLY A 224 3.55 -6.96 -12.59
C GLY A 224 3.20 -5.85 -11.60
N VAL A 225 4.14 -4.94 -11.29
CA VAL A 225 3.95 -3.83 -10.34
C VAL A 225 3.71 -2.49 -11.02
N LEU A 226 4.17 -2.30 -12.26
CA LEU A 226 4.04 -1.06 -13.02
C LEU A 226 3.24 -1.27 -14.30
N ALA A 227 2.19 -0.49 -14.49
CA ALA A 227 1.44 -0.39 -15.73
C ALA A 227 1.48 1.04 -16.30
N CYS A 228 1.22 1.17 -17.62
CA CYS A 228 1.10 2.46 -18.29
C CYS A 228 -0.32 2.62 -18.83
N ASN A 229 -1.02 3.65 -18.36
CA ASN A 229 -2.36 4.01 -18.82
C ASN A 229 -2.30 5.14 -19.84
N THR A 230 -2.98 4.92 -20.99
CA THR A 230 -3.18 5.92 -22.04
C THR A 230 -4.64 6.26 -22.30
N GLN A 231 -5.56 5.64 -21.54
CA GLN A 231 -7.00 5.89 -21.65
C GLN A 231 -7.45 6.97 -20.65
N PRO A 232 -8.56 7.68 -20.92
CA PRO A 232 -9.09 8.68 -20.00
C PRO A 232 -9.86 8.02 -18.84
N LEU A 233 -9.13 7.39 -17.92
CA LEU A 233 -9.67 6.66 -16.78
C LEU A 233 -9.68 7.53 -15.50
N VAL A 234 -10.52 7.13 -14.54
CA VAL A 234 -10.64 7.75 -13.21
C VAL A 234 -10.47 6.69 -12.11
N SER A 235 -10.42 7.09 -10.86
CA SER A 235 -10.11 6.21 -9.71
C SER A 235 -10.89 4.90 -9.68
N SER A 236 -12.20 4.93 -9.99
CA SER A 236 -13.06 3.73 -9.95
C SER A 236 -12.72 2.70 -11.04
N ASP A 237 -12.10 3.12 -12.14
CA ASP A 237 -11.73 2.24 -13.25
C ASP A 237 -10.52 1.37 -12.91
N PHE A 238 -9.72 1.77 -11.93
CA PHE A 238 -8.59 1.01 -11.43
C PHE A 238 -8.96 0.02 -10.31
N ASN A 239 -10.25 -0.07 -9.95
CA ASN A 239 -10.71 -1.05 -8.99
C ASN A 239 -10.42 -2.47 -9.49
N HIS A 240 -9.87 -3.35 -8.64
CA HIS A 240 -9.40 -4.69 -9.00
C HIS A 240 -8.23 -4.74 -9.99
N ASN A 241 -7.58 -3.62 -10.26
CA ASN A 241 -6.33 -3.63 -10.99
C ASN A 241 -5.22 -4.22 -10.09
N SER A 242 -4.43 -5.14 -10.64
CA SER A 242 -3.42 -5.89 -9.87
C SER A 242 -2.06 -5.17 -9.76
N TYR A 243 -1.85 -4.09 -10.49
CA TYR A 243 -0.60 -3.34 -10.46
C TYR A 243 -0.52 -2.44 -9.22
N SER A 244 0.68 -2.30 -8.66
CA SER A 244 0.94 -1.39 -7.52
C SER A 244 0.98 0.07 -7.95
N SER A 245 1.27 0.35 -9.24
CA SER A 245 1.42 1.67 -9.82
C SER A 245 0.93 1.67 -11.26
N ASN A 246 -0.03 2.53 -11.58
CA ASN A 246 -0.55 2.71 -12.93
C ASN A 246 -0.18 4.12 -13.40
N PHE A 247 0.97 4.28 -14.05
CA PHE A 247 1.42 5.56 -14.61
C PHE A 247 0.40 6.11 -15.62
N ASP A 248 -0.01 7.36 -15.45
CA ASP A 248 -0.97 8.02 -16.34
C ASP A 248 -0.24 8.92 -17.36
N ALA A 249 0.02 8.38 -18.54
CA ALA A 249 0.75 9.05 -19.60
C ALA A 249 0.03 10.29 -20.18
N ASN A 250 -1.29 10.41 -19.98
CA ASN A 250 -2.08 11.55 -20.47
C ASN A 250 -1.81 12.83 -19.68
N HIS A 251 -1.33 12.69 -18.44
CA HIS A 251 -1.17 13.80 -17.51
C HIS A 251 0.28 14.21 -17.27
N THR A 252 1.24 13.66 -18.02
CA THR A 252 2.64 14.10 -17.97
C THR A 252 2.77 15.56 -18.41
N ARG A 253 3.50 16.37 -17.66
CA ARG A 253 3.84 17.75 -18.00
C ARG A 253 5.34 17.96 -17.84
N VAL A 254 5.92 18.71 -18.77
CA VAL A 254 7.35 19.03 -18.77
C VAL A 254 7.53 20.51 -19.13
N ASN A 255 8.41 21.18 -18.39
CA ASN A 255 8.88 22.54 -18.67
C ASN A 255 10.40 22.59 -18.42
N GLY A 256 11.20 22.39 -19.48
CA GLY A 256 12.65 22.22 -19.39
C GLY A 256 13.00 21.01 -18.53
N ARG A 257 13.57 21.23 -17.36
CA ARG A 257 13.94 20.19 -16.37
C ARG A 257 12.81 19.87 -15.38
N LEU A 258 11.77 20.73 -15.30
CA LEU A 258 10.67 20.49 -14.38
C LEU A 258 9.67 19.50 -14.98
N VAL A 259 9.47 18.40 -14.30
CA VAL A 259 8.62 17.28 -14.73
C VAL A 259 7.52 17.03 -13.72
N LYS A 260 6.30 16.78 -14.21
CA LYS A 260 5.17 16.33 -13.40
C LYS A 260 4.60 15.05 -14.00
N VAL A 261 4.39 14.04 -13.16
CA VAL A 261 3.76 12.76 -13.52
C VAL A 261 2.71 12.38 -12.49
N LEU A 262 1.69 11.63 -12.95
CA LEU A 262 0.64 11.06 -12.11
C LEU A 262 0.70 9.54 -12.17
N SER A 263 0.36 8.87 -11.06
CA SER A 263 0.18 7.41 -11.00
C SER A 263 -0.93 7.04 -10.01
N TRP A 264 -1.79 6.11 -10.45
CA TRP A 264 -2.88 5.55 -9.66
C TRP A 264 -2.43 4.31 -8.87
#